data_a47a7d295c1890f4bc5208b077002db4
#
_entry.id   a47a7d295c1890f4bc5208b077002db4
#
_cell.length_a   1.000
_cell.length_b   1.000
_cell.length_c   1.000
_cell.angle_alpha   90.00
_cell.angle_beta   90.00
_cell.angle_gamma   90.00
#
_symmetry.space_group_name_H-M   'P 1'
#
loop_
_entity.id
_entity.type
_entity.pdbx_description
1 polymer ?
#
loop_
_entity_poly.entity_id
_entity_poly.type
_entity_poly.pdbx_seq_one_letter_code
_entity_poly.pdbx_strand_id
1 'polypeptide(L)'
;MEFSQPDRLFSVWEYSVTHRTLLLRSDTYLSLEAGPRIEVSAGHVEIMFLRSTMRGLTIRKVSSADEVEALAERYGITEHLDFMFLLESANGQGLIVSGIPSWAVADCPVDAPSLFSRVGEVDRYPGAVMGRIE
;
A
#
# COMPACT_ATOMS: atom_id res chain seq x y z
N MET A 1 -12.85 -4.12 -1.66
CA MET A 1 -12.92 -2.91 -0.81
C MET A 1 -11.76 -1.99 -1.15
N GLU A 2 -12.02 -0.72 -1.15
CA GLU A 2 -11.03 0.30 -1.45
C GLU A 2 -10.37 0.79 -0.16
N PHE A 3 -9.06 1.05 -0.23
CA PHE A 3 -8.34 1.72 0.85
C PHE A 3 -8.21 3.20 0.50
N SER A 4 -8.51 4.08 1.45
CA SER A 4 -8.41 5.52 1.19
C SER A 4 -7.98 6.28 2.44
N GLN A 5 -6.86 7.02 2.31
CA GLN A 5 -6.31 7.90 3.33
C GLN A 5 -5.83 9.19 2.67
N PRO A 6 -6.75 10.10 2.33
CA PRO A 6 -6.42 11.27 1.51
C PRO A 6 -5.58 12.32 2.23
N ASP A 7 -5.56 12.32 3.56
CA ASP A 7 -4.91 13.37 4.35
C ASP A 7 -3.55 12.98 4.92
N ARG A 8 -3.02 11.82 4.49
CA ARG A 8 -1.76 11.31 5.01
C ARG A 8 -0.70 11.28 3.93
N LEU A 9 0.54 11.49 4.35
CA LEU A 9 1.70 11.35 3.48
C LEU A 9 2.24 9.94 3.63
N PHE A 10 2.37 9.21 2.51
CA PHE A 10 2.92 7.87 2.47
C PHE A 10 4.27 7.87 1.76
N SER A 11 5.13 6.97 2.19
CA SER A 11 6.41 6.70 1.52
C SER A 11 6.54 5.23 1.23
N VAL A 12 7.29 4.92 0.17
CA VAL A 12 7.79 3.56 -0.02
C VAL A 12 8.82 3.35 1.08
N TRP A 13 8.45 2.57 2.09
CA TRP A 13 9.28 2.38 3.28
C TRP A 13 10.32 1.29 3.07
N GLU A 14 9.91 0.21 2.44
CA GLU A 14 10.78 -0.93 2.21
C GLU A 14 10.27 -1.76 1.03
N TYR A 15 11.19 -2.32 0.27
CA TYR A 15 10.89 -3.38 -0.67
C TYR A 15 11.89 -4.51 -0.45
N SER A 16 11.37 -5.70 -0.10
CA SER A 16 12.19 -6.89 0.09
C SER A 16 12.33 -7.64 -1.24
N VAL A 17 13.51 -7.62 -1.81
CA VAL A 17 13.81 -8.33 -3.06
C VAL A 17 13.62 -9.83 -2.88
N THR A 18 14.05 -10.37 -1.74
CA THR A 18 13.98 -11.80 -1.45
C THR A 18 12.54 -12.31 -1.38
N HIS A 19 11.65 -11.52 -0.75
CA HIS A 19 10.25 -11.91 -0.54
C HIS A 19 9.30 -11.21 -1.51
N ARG A 20 9.79 -10.30 -2.32
CA ARG A 20 8.98 -9.48 -3.24
C ARG A 20 7.82 -8.81 -2.52
N THR A 21 8.11 -8.26 -1.35
CA THR A 21 7.11 -7.59 -0.50
C THR A 21 7.37 -6.09 -0.46
N LEU A 22 6.34 -5.33 -0.79
CA LEU A 22 6.35 -3.87 -0.74
C LEU A 22 5.69 -3.42 0.55
N LEU A 23 6.33 -2.49 1.26
CA LEU A 23 5.76 -1.85 2.43
C LEU A 23 5.65 -0.34 2.19
N LEU A 24 4.45 0.18 2.29
CA LEU A 24 4.17 1.61 2.30
C LEU A 24 3.87 2.02 3.72
N ARG A 25 4.34 3.20 4.14
CA ARG A 25 4.13 3.67 5.49
C ARG A 25 3.81 5.16 5.53
N SER A 26 2.86 5.52 6.39
CA SER A 26 2.64 6.89 6.85
C SER A 26 2.83 6.90 8.36
N ASP A 27 3.70 7.78 8.83
CA ASP A 27 4.00 7.91 10.26
C ASP A 27 3.90 9.38 10.67
N THR A 28 3.83 9.62 11.98
CA THR A 28 3.60 10.97 12.52
C THR A 28 4.68 11.98 12.11
N TYR A 29 5.92 11.54 11.98
CA TYR A 29 7.00 12.44 11.57
C TYR A 29 7.07 12.67 10.06
N LEU A 30 6.36 11.85 9.27
CA LEU A 30 6.24 12.00 7.81
C LEU A 30 5.01 12.81 7.42
N SER A 31 4.14 13.11 8.37
CA SER A 31 2.91 13.85 8.16
C SER A 31 2.86 15.05 9.07
N LEU A 32 2.30 16.16 8.61
CA LEU A 32 2.13 17.37 9.42
C LEU A 32 1.09 17.19 10.51
N GLU A 33 0.27 16.15 10.41
CA GLU A 33 -0.77 15.85 11.39
C GLU A 33 -0.38 14.66 12.25
N ALA A 34 -0.56 14.79 13.56
CA ALA A 34 -0.40 13.70 14.49
C ALA A 34 -1.46 12.64 14.23
N GLY A 35 -1.09 11.40 14.38
CA GLY A 35 -2.02 10.29 14.18
C GLY A 35 -1.30 8.95 14.27
N PRO A 36 -2.05 7.86 14.18
CA PRO A 36 -1.46 6.54 14.23
C PRO A 36 -0.60 6.26 13.00
N ARG A 37 0.26 5.24 13.12
CA ARG A 37 0.97 4.71 11.96
C ARG A 37 -0.01 3.96 11.07
N ILE A 38 0.13 4.17 9.77
CA ILE A 38 -0.64 3.43 8.77
C ILE A 38 0.37 2.74 7.87
N GLU A 39 0.17 1.44 7.66
CA GLU A 39 1.01 0.67 6.76
C GLU A 39 0.16 -0.12 5.77
N VAL A 40 0.71 -0.29 4.57
CA VAL A 40 0.15 -1.17 3.54
C VAL A 40 1.25 -2.13 3.12
N SER A 41 0.96 -3.42 3.16
CA SER A 41 1.88 -4.47 2.74
C SER A 41 1.30 -5.23 1.56
N ALA A 42 2.09 -5.34 0.50
CA ALA A 42 1.72 -6.13 -0.67
C ALA A 42 2.80 -7.18 -0.93
N GLY A 43 2.41 -8.45 -0.88
CA GLY A 43 3.30 -9.57 -1.17
C GLY A 43 3.21 -9.98 -2.64
N HIS A 44 4.14 -10.83 -3.07
CA HIS A 44 4.20 -11.36 -4.44
C HIS A 44 4.13 -10.24 -5.49
N VAL A 45 4.88 -9.15 -5.26
CA VAL A 45 4.92 -8.02 -6.19
C VAL A 45 5.68 -8.44 -7.45
N GLU A 46 4.97 -8.44 -8.58
CA GLU A 46 5.55 -8.73 -9.88
C GLU A 46 5.96 -7.45 -10.60
N ILE A 47 5.16 -6.40 -10.44
CA ILE A 47 5.38 -5.12 -11.11
C ILE A 47 5.01 -4.01 -10.14
N MET A 48 5.79 -2.94 -10.13
CA MET A 48 5.43 -1.73 -9.40
C MET A 48 5.93 -0.49 -10.14
N PHE A 49 5.01 0.47 -10.31
CA PHE A 49 5.29 1.79 -10.83
C PHE A 49 4.80 2.77 -9.76
N LEU A 50 5.73 3.27 -8.95
CA LEU A 50 5.39 4.09 -7.79
C LEU A 50 6.26 5.32 -7.69
N ARG A 51 5.70 6.38 -7.11
CA ARG A 51 6.50 7.47 -6.59
C ARG A 51 7.00 7.07 -5.20
N SER A 52 8.18 7.55 -4.84
CA SER A 52 8.74 7.26 -3.51
C SER A 52 7.91 7.87 -2.38
N THR A 53 7.20 8.96 -2.67
CA THR A 53 6.35 9.66 -1.72
C THR A 53 5.02 10.00 -2.37
N MET A 54 3.93 9.77 -1.66
CA MET A 54 2.57 9.96 -2.15
C MET A 54 1.77 10.80 -1.15
N ARG A 55 1.22 11.91 -1.61
CA ARG A 55 0.39 12.79 -0.78
C ARG A 55 -1.06 12.37 -0.90
N GLY A 56 -1.57 11.80 0.18
CA GLY A 56 -2.81 11.06 0.13
C GLY A 56 -2.62 9.75 -0.61
N LEU A 57 -3.42 8.76 -0.31
CA LEU A 57 -3.32 7.47 -0.97
C LEU A 57 -4.66 6.78 -1.01
N THR A 58 -5.07 6.43 -2.21
CA THR A 58 -6.21 5.54 -2.46
C THR A 58 -5.69 4.34 -3.23
N ILE A 59 -6.03 3.15 -2.77
CA ILE A 59 -5.65 1.89 -3.42
C ILE A 59 -6.91 1.10 -3.68
N ARG A 60 -7.10 0.66 -4.93
CA ARG A 60 -8.22 -0.18 -5.28
C ARG A 60 -7.84 -1.26 -6.27
N LYS A 61 -8.51 -2.38 -6.21
CA LYS A 61 -8.35 -3.41 -7.23
C LYS A 61 -8.99 -2.93 -8.53
N VAL A 62 -8.26 -3.12 -9.62
CA VAL A 62 -8.79 -2.82 -10.97
C VAL A 62 -9.61 -4.03 -11.40
N SER A 63 -10.92 -3.86 -11.51
CA SER A 63 -11.84 -4.97 -11.79
C SER A 63 -12.55 -4.87 -13.13
N SER A 64 -12.66 -3.66 -13.70
CA SER A 64 -13.26 -3.47 -15.02
C SER A 64 -12.31 -3.99 -16.10
N ALA A 65 -12.80 -4.83 -16.99
CA ALA A 65 -12.00 -5.37 -18.09
C ALA A 65 -11.43 -4.24 -18.97
N ASP A 66 -12.21 -3.20 -19.22
CA ASP A 66 -11.77 -2.07 -20.03
C ASP A 66 -10.65 -1.28 -19.34
N GLU A 67 -10.75 -1.09 -18.03
CA GLU A 67 -9.71 -0.39 -17.28
C GLU A 67 -8.42 -1.22 -17.20
N VAL A 68 -8.55 -2.51 -16.97
CA VAL A 68 -7.39 -3.43 -16.96
C VAL A 68 -6.67 -3.33 -18.31
N GLU A 69 -7.40 -3.40 -19.41
CA GLU A 69 -6.81 -3.33 -20.74
C GLU A 69 -6.10 -2.00 -20.98
N ALA A 70 -6.74 -0.90 -20.62
CA ALA A 70 -6.15 0.43 -20.78
C ALA A 70 -4.86 0.61 -19.97
N LEU A 71 -4.87 0.16 -18.72
CA LEU A 71 -3.69 0.24 -17.84
C LEU A 71 -2.58 -0.71 -18.29
N ALA A 72 -2.95 -1.92 -18.72
CA ALA A 72 -1.98 -2.89 -19.24
C ALA A 72 -1.25 -2.32 -20.46
N GLU A 73 -1.97 -1.70 -21.36
CA GLU A 73 -1.39 -1.06 -22.54
C GLU A 73 -0.49 0.11 -22.14
N ARG A 74 -0.97 0.97 -21.23
CA ARG A 74 -0.23 2.15 -20.78
C ARG A 74 1.09 1.80 -20.13
N TYR A 75 1.11 0.74 -19.32
CA TYR A 75 2.29 0.33 -18.55
C TYR A 75 3.06 -0.83 -19.17
N GLY A 76 2.62 -1.35 -20.31
CA GLY A 76 3.30 -2.44 -21.00
C GLY A 76 3.21 -3.77 -20.27
N ILE A 77 2.07 -4.05 -19.63
CA ILE A 77 1.86 -5.25 -18.83
C ILE A 77 1.15 -6.30 -19.67
N THR A 78 1.70 -7.51 -19.72
CA THR A 78 1.14 -8.60 -20.52
C THR A 78 0.75 -9.84 -19.67
N GLU A 79 1.13 -9.87 -18.39
CA GLU A 79 0.90 -11.01 -17.50
C GLU A 79 0.27 -10.55 -16.20
N HIS A 80 -0.40 -11.46 -15.51
CA HIS A 80 -0.99 -11.24 -14.17
C HIS A 80 -2.02 -10.11 -14.13
N LEU A 81 -2.80 -9.97 -15.19
CA LEU A 81 -3.76 -8.87 -15.32
C LEU A 81 -4.88 -8.89 -14.27
N ASP A 82 -5.14 -10.06 -13.67
CA ASP A 82 -6.16 -10.22 -12.63
C ASP A 82 -5.71 -9.71 -11.26
N PHE A 83 -4.44 -9.30 -11.13
CA PHE A 83 -3.84 -8.91 -9.85
C PHE A 83 -3.37 -7.47 -9.85
N MET A 84 -4.07 -6.62 -10.56
CA MET A 84 -3.71 -5.23 -10.74
C MET A 84 -4.40 -4.34 -9.70
N PHE A 85 -3.61 -3.49 -9.04
CA PHE A 85 -4.10 -2.51 -8.06
C PHE A 85 -3.62 -1.12 -8.47
N LEU A 86 -4.55 -0.18 -8.51
CA LEU A 86 -4.27 1.21 -8.86
C LEU A 86 -4.07 2.02 -7.59
N LEU A 87 -2.99 2.80 -7.57
CA LEU A 87 -2.68 3.71 -6.49
C LEU A 87 -2.84 5.14 -6.98
N GLU A 88 -3.63 5.93 -6.28
CA GLU A 88 -3.88 7.32 -6.65
C GLU A 88 -3.50 8.23 -5.47
N SER A 89 -2.82 9.33 -5.78
CA SER A 89 -2.42 10.34 -4.81
C SER A 89 -2.55 11.72 -5.45
N ALA A 90 -2.42 12.78 -4.64
CA ALA A 90 -2.48 14.14 -5.13
C ALA A 90 -1.33 14.46 -6.10
N ASN A 91 -0.20 13.75 -5.97
CA ASN A 91 0.97 13.99 -6.81
C ASN A 91 1.19 12.94 -7.90
N GLY A 92 0.19 12.10 -8.17
CA GLY A 92 0.25 11.20 -9.31
C GLY A 92 -0.37 9.83 -9.10
N GLN A 93 -0.33 9.04 -10.14
CA GLN A 93 -0.89 7.70 -10.19
C GLN A 93 0.24 6.67 -10.18
N GLY A 94 0.00 5.56 -9.51
CA GLY A 94 0.88 4.40 -9.52
C GLY A 94 0.10 3.12 -9.75
N LEU A 95 0.82 2.04 -9.93
CA LEU A 95 0.24 0.74 -10.20
C LEU A 95 1.11 -0.35 -9.61
N ILE A 96 0.47 -1.36 -9.03
CA ILE A 96 1.18 -2.58 -8.65
C ILE A 96 0.42 -3.79 -9.18
N VAL A 97 1.18 -4.81 -9.52
CA VAL A 97 0.66 -6.15 -9.80
C VAL A 97 1.21 -7.04 -8.69
N SER A 98 0.33 -7.54 -7.83
CA SER A 98 0.73 -8.22 -6.60
C SER A 98 -0.38 -9.11 -6.07
N GLY A 99 -0.08 -9.85 -5.02
CA GLY A 99 -1.12 -10.45 -4.20
C GLY A 99 -1.99 -9.39 -3.55
N ILE A 100 -3.05 -9.81 -2.90
CA ILE A 100 -4.00 -8.89 -2.25
C ILE A 100 -3.28 -8.09 -1.16
N PRO A 101 -3.21 -6.74 -1.24
CA PRO A 101 -2.57 -5.97 -0.21
C PRO A 101 -3.36 -5.97 1.10
N SER A 102 -2.63 -5.86 2.20
CA SER A 102 -3.21 -5.69 3.53
C SER A 102 -2.83 -4.31 4.06
N TRP A 103 -3.69 -3.74 4.89
CA TRP A 103 -3.41 -2.49 5.56
C TRP A 103 -3.56 -2.65 7.07
N ALA A 104 -2.85 -1.84 7.83
CA ALA A 104 -2.94 -1.82 9.29
C ALA A 104 -2.78 -0.39 9.79
N VAL A 105 -3.50 -0.09 10.87
CA VAL A 105 -3.44 1.21 11.55
C VAL A 105 -3.24 0.94 13.03
N ALA A 106 -2.20 1.53 13.61
CA ALA A 106 -1.89 1.35 15.02
C ALA A 106 -1.19 2.57 15.61
N ASP A 107 -1.52 2.87 16.85
CA ASP A 107 -0.82 3.89 17.62
C ASP A 107 0.39 3.22 18.27
N CYS A 108 1.56 3.36 17.67
CA CYS A 108 2.78 2.71 18.09
C CYS A 108 3.95 3.70 18.10
N PRO A 109 5.05 3.40 18.84
CA PRO A 109 6.25 4.23 18.80
C PRO A 109 6.84 4.34 17.41
N VAL A 110 7.47 5.48 17.12
CA VAL A 110 8.10 5.73 15.80
C VAL A 110 9.15 4.67 15.46
N ASP A 111 9.87 4.16 16.45
CA ASP A 111 10.91 3.15 16.27
C ASP A 111 10.39 1.71 16.34
N ALA A 112 9.08 1.52 16.48
CA ALA A 112 8.50 0.18 16.49
C ALA A 112 8.72 -0.50 15.11
N PRO A 113 8.88 -1.83 15.11
CA PRO A 113 8.99 -2.57 13.86
C PRO A 113 7.70 -2.46 13.04
N SER A 114 7.75 -2.89 11.79
CA SER A 114 6.56 -2.91 10.94
C SER A 114 5.43 -3.71 11.59
N LEU A 115 4.21 -3.23 11.41
CA LEU A 115 3.00 -3.91 11.88
C LEU A 115 2.82 -5.28 11.20
N PHE A 116 3.54 -5.51 10.11
CA PHE A 116 3.55 -6.78 9.37
C PHE A 116 4.84 -7.58 9.58
N SER A 117 5.69 -7.17 10.53
CA SER A 117 6.99 -7.82 10.74
C SER A 117 6.85 -9.29 11.16
N ARG A 118 5.76 -9.62 11.82
CA ARG A 118 5.44 -11.00 12.21
C ARG A 118 3.93 -11.13 12.47
N VAL A 119 3.47 -12.36 12.47
CA VAL A 119 2.07 -12.66 12.82
C VAL A 119 1.79 -12.18 14.24
N GLY A 120 0.69 -11.45 14.41
CA GLY A 120 0.28 -10.94 15.72
C GLY A 120 0.95 -9.65 16.16
N GLU A 121 1.84 -9.07 15.37
CA GLU A 121 2.51 -7.82 15.73
C GLU A 121 1.49 -6.70 15.96
N VAL A 122 0.49 -6.59 15.11
CA VAL A 122 -0.54 -5.55 15.20
C VAL A 122 -1.35 -5.68 16.50
N ASP A 123 -1.52 -6.90 17.00
CA ASP A 123 -2.31 -7.16 18.21
C ASP A 123 -1.66 -6.64 19.48
N ARG A 124 -0.39 -6.24 19.42
CA ARG A 124 0.33 -5.67 20.56
C ARG A 124 -0.16 -4.27 20.91
N TYR A 125 -0.88 -3.61 20.01
CA TYR A 125 -1.29 -2.22 20.16
C TYR A 125 -2.79 -2.13 20.36
N PRO A 126 -3.26 -1.64 21.51
CA PRO A 126 -4.70 -1.51 21.77
C PRO A 126 -5.37 -0.60 20.71
N GLY A 127 -6.52 -1.02 20.23
CA GLY A 127 -7.26 -0.25 19.25
C GLY A 127 -6.74 -0.37 17.81
N ALA A 128 -5.70 -1.16 17.57
CA ALA A 128 -5.19 -1.38 16.23
C ALA A 128 -6.22 -2.10 15.36
N VAL A 129 -6.25 -1.73 14.07
CA VAL A 129 -7.14 -2.35 13.10
C VAL A 129 -6.35 -2.74 11.87
N MET A 130 -6.84 -3.75 11.14
CA MET A 130 -6.25 -4.17 9.89
C MET A 130 -7.32 -4.73 8.96
N GLY A 131 -7.03 -4.73 7.68
CA GLY A 131 -7.92 -5.25 6.66
C GLY A 131 -7.19 -5.55 5.36
N ARG A 132 -7.96 -5.94 4.35
CA ARG A 132 -7.45 -6.31 3.02
C ARG A 132 -8.09 -5.43 1.96
N ILE A 133 -7.36 -5.22 0.88
CA ILE A 133 -7.80 -4.40 -0.26
C ILE A 133 -8.21 -5.37 -1.38
N GLU A 134 -9.50 -5.67 -1.45
CA GLU A 134 -10.02 -6.64 -2.42
C GLU A 134 -10.88 -5.99 -3.47
#